data_e9f241e6c3a746c8cd7fc53f196bc6ea
#
_entry.id   e9f241e6c3a746c8cd7fc53f196bc6ea
#
_cell.length_a   1.000
_cell.length_b   1.000
_cell.length_c   1.000
_cell.angle_alpha   90.00
_cell.angle_beta   90.00
_cell.angle_gamma   90.00
#
_symmetry.space_group_name_H-M   'P 1'
#
loop_
_entity.id
_entity.type
_entity.pdbx_description
1 polymer ?
#
loop_
_entity_poly.entity_id
_entity_poly.type
_entity_poly.pdbx_seq_one_letter_code
_entity_poly.pdbx_strand_id
1 'polypeptide(L)'
;LIAATAYFSIFIVKEVNQAIVLQFGDPKRILMKPGLNFKIPFIQNVVFLDKRILNLDAPPAEVIASDQKRLIVDAFARFKIVDPLKFYISVGNERVARSRLSTIINSRIRSVLGTQRLQTLLSEERTKQMALIQDGVNNEAAKFGIEIVDVRIKRADLPPANSDAIYRRMQTEREREAKEFRAK
;
A
#
# COMPACT_ATOMS: atom_id res chain seq x y z
N LEU A 1 -36.64 -7.28 -30.71
CA LEU A 1 -36.24 -6.16 -29.86
C LEU A 1 -36.27 -6.56 -28.38
N ILE A 2 -37.39 -7.04 -27.84
CA ILE A 2 -37.55 -7.40 -26.41
C ILE A 2 -36.54 -8.47 -25.95
N ALA A 3 -36.29 -9.52 -26.74
CA ALA A 3 -35.30 -10.55 -26.40
C ALA A 3 -33.86 -10.02 -26.37
N ALA A 4 -33.51 -9.08 -27.23
CA ALA A 4 -32.22 -8.47 -27.25
C ALA A 4 -31.99 -7.55 -26.01
N THR A 5 -32.99 -6.76 -25.64
CA THR A 5 -32.90 -5.92 -24.41
C THR A 5 -32.83 -6.81 -23.14
N ALA A 6 -33.55 -7.91 -23.08
CA ALA A 6 -33.46 -8.86 -21.96
C ALA A 6 -32.04 -9.46 -21.83
N TYR A 7 -31.41 -9.81 -22.93
CA TYR A 7 -30.02 -10.31 -22.93
C TYR A 7 -29.01 -9.32 -22.38
N PHE A 8 -29.11 -8.03 -22.76
CA PHE A 8 -28.22 -6.97 -22.27
C PHE A 8 -28.54 -6.51 -20.84
N SER A 9 -29.65 -6.92 -20.27
CA SER A 9 -30.06 -6.62 -18.89
C SER A 9 -29.39 -7.49 -17.85
N ILE A 10 -28.91 -8.67 -18.22
CA ILE A 10 -28.39 -9.67 -17.28
C ILE A 10 -26.87 -9.56 -17.17
N PHE A 11 -26.35 -9.62 -15.94
CA PHE A 11 -24.93 -9.74 -15.69
C PHE A 11 -24.66 -10.60 -14.44
N ILE A 12 -23.47 -11.20 -14.39
CA ILE A 12 -23.07 -12.09 -13.29
C ILE A 12 -21.93 -11.42 -12.51
N VAL A 13 -22.11 -11.32 -11.19
CA VAL A 13 -21.05 -10.93 -10.26
C VAL A 13 -20.37 -12.22 -9.80
N LYS A 14 -19.07 -12.35 -10.09
CA LYS A 14 -18.24 -13.49 -9.65
C LYS A 14 -17.88 -13.34 -8.17
N GLU A 15 -17.52 -14.45 -7.49
CA GLU A 15 -17.11 -14.44 -6.07
C GLU A 15 -15.92 -13.53 -5.77
N VAL A 16 -15.01 -13.41 -6.72
CA VAL A 16 -13.80 -12.57 -6.61
C VAL A 16 -14.07 -11.09 -6.84
N ASN A 17 -15.26 -10.72 -7.29
CA ASN A 17 -15.64 -9.36 -7.65
C ASN A 17 -16.77 -8.84 -6.76
N GLN A 18 -16.80 -7.56 -6.62
CA GLN A 18 -17.95 -6.78 -6.17
C GLN A 18 -18.30 -5.80 -7.30
N ALA A 19 -19.54 -5.37 -7.38
CA ALA A 19 -19.98 -4.53 -8.47
C ALA A 19 -20.76 -3.32 -7.98
N ILE A 20 -20.59 -2.21 -8.68
CA ILE A 20 -21.37 -0.99 -8.49
C ILE A 20 -22.19 -0.77 -9.75
N VAL A 21 -23.49 -0.65 -9.62
CA VAL A 21 -24.38 -0.27 -10.71
C VAL A 21 -24.51 1.24 -10.71
N LEU A 22 -24.04 1.85 -11.77
CA LEU A 22 -24.09 3.28 -12.00
C LEU A 22 -25.25 3.62 -12.92
N GLN A 23 -25.94 4.71 -12.67
CA GLN A 23 -26.95 5.29 -13.54
C GLN A 23 -26.52 6.70 -13.89
N PHE A 24 -26.19 6.94 -15.15
CA PHE A 24 -25.62 8.23 -15.62
C PHE A 24 -24.38 8.67 -14.82
N GLY A 25 -23.57 7.70 -14.35
CA GLY A 25 -22.39 7.98 -13.54
C GLY A 25 -22.62 8.01 -12.03
N ASP A 26 -23.89 8.05 -11.58
CA ASP A 26 -24.27 8.08 -10.18
C ASP A 26 -24.44 6.66 -9.61
N PRO A 27 -23.79 6.29 -8.48
CA PRO A 27 -23.89 4.96 -7.90
C PRO A 27 -25.27 4.73 -7.27
N LYS A 28 -26.04 3.76 -7.82
CA LYS A 28 -27.40 3.41 -7.35
C LYS A 28 -27.46 2.15 -6.51
N ARG A 29 -26.68 1.13 -6.86
CA ARG A 29 -26.66 -0.13 -6.15
C ARG A 29 -25.27 -0.69 -6.02
N ILE A 30 -24.98 -1.29 -4.86
CA ILE A 30 -23.73 -2.00 -4.57
C ILE A 30 -24.06 -3.48 -4.43
N LEU A 31 -23.34 -4.33 -5.12
CA LEU A 31 -23.51 -5.77 -5.14
C LEU A 31 -22.23 -6.41 -4.60
N MET A 32 -22.27 -6.83 -3.34
CA MET A 32 -21.15 -7.50 -2.65
C MET A 32 -21.24 -9.02 -2.69
N LYS A 33 -22.44 -9.55 -2.99
CA LYS A 33 -22.71 -11.00 -3.09
C LYS A 33 -22.59 -11.44 -4.53
N PRO A 34 -21.97 -12.61 -4.80
CA PRO A 34 -21.94 -13.20 -6.12
C PRO A 34 -23.33 -13.65 -6.55
N GLY A 35 -23.56 -13.69 -7.85
CA GLY A 35 -24.80 -14.17 -8.41
C GLY A 35 -25.26 -13.42 -9.65
N LEU A 36 -26.43 -13.83 -10.12
CA LEU A 36 -27.11 -13.24 -11.26
C LEU A 36 -27.79 -11.94 -10.84
N ASN A 37 -27.55 -10.87 -11.59
CA ASN A 37 -28.11 -9.55 -11.34
C ASN A 37 -28.63 -8.92 -12.62
N PHE A 38 -29.50 -7.92 -12.46
CA PHE A 38 -30.14 -7.21 -13.56
C PHE A 38 -29.74 -5.73 -13.54
N LYS A 39 -29.54 -5.18 -14.74
CA LYS A 39 -29.37 -3.74 -14.97
C LYS A 39 -30.31 -3.27 -16.08
N ILE A 40 -30.61 -2.00 -16.09
CA ILE A 40 -31.36 -1.38 -17.20
C ILE A 40 -30.35 -1.11 -18.32
N PRO A 41 -30.48 -1.76 -19.49
CA PRO A 41 -29.55 -1.55 -20.61
C PRO A 41 -29.62 -0.10 -21.07
N PHE A 42 -28.52 0.40 -21.61
CA PHE A 42 -28.30 1.77 -22.10
C PHE A 42 -28.30 2.90 -21.03
N ILE A 43 -28.95 2.69 -19.89
CA ILE A 43 -29.07 3.67 -18.80
C ILE A 43 -28.08 3.37 -17.67
N GLN A 44 -27.90 2.07 -17.37
CA GLN A 44 -27.06 1.62 -16.25
C GLN A 44 -25.78 0.95 -16.74
N ASN A 45 -24.67 1.36 -16.16
CA ASN A 45 -23.36 0.74 -16.33
C ASN A 45 -22.95 0.01 -15.05
N VAL A 46 -22.17 -1.08 -15.20
CA VAL A 46 -21.68 -1.86 -14.08
C VAL A 46 -20.17 -1.73 -14.04
N VAL A 47 -19.64 -1.30 -12.89
CA VAL A 47 -18.21 -1.26 -12.60
C VAL A 47 -17.89 -2.40 -11.66
N PHE A 48 -16.98 -3.28 -12.08
CA PHE A 48 -16.51 -4.39 -11.27
C PHE A 48 -15.24 -3.97 -10.53
N LEU A 49 -15.19 -4.28 -9.23
CA LEU A 49 -14.03 -4.06 -8.38
C LEU A 49 -13.57 -5.41 -7.82
N ASP A 50 -12.28 -5.63 -7.73
CA ASP A 50 -11.74 -6.86 -7.15
C ASP A 50 -11.96 -6.87 -5.62
N LYS A 51 -12.48 -7.97 -5.10
CA LYS A 51 -12.75 -8.19 -3.67
C LYS A 51 -11.58 -8.87 -2.96
N ARG A 52 -10.63 -9.41 -3.72
CA ARG A 52 -9.47 -10.11 -3.19
C ARG A 52 -8.48 -9.15 -2.54
N ILE A 53 -7.53 -9.73 -1.82
CA ILE A 53 -6.36 -9.00 -1.33
C ILE A 53 -5.45 -8.74 -2.52
N LEU A 54 -5.18 -7.46 -2.77
CA LEU A 54 -4.35 -6.96 -3.85
C LEU A 54 -2.97 -6.58 -3.30
N ASN A 55 -1.92 -6.86 -4.08
CA ASN A 55 -0.57 -6.45 -3.75
C ASN A 55 -0.27 -5.08 -4.35
N LEU A 56 0.43 -4.26 -3.59
CA LEU A 56 0.94 -2.97 -4.00
C LEU A 56 2.43 -2.90 -3.69
N ASP A 57 3.25 -2.83 -4.72
CA ASP A 57 4.66 -2.50 -4.59
C ASP A 57 4.80 -0.97 -4.65
N ALA A 58 5.23 -0.37 -3.55
CA ALA A 58 5.53 1.05 -3.52
C ALA A 58 6.90 1.29 -4.17
N PRO A 59 7.07 2.35 -4.95
CA PRO A 59 8.38 2.71 -5.48
C PRO A 59 9.34 2.97 -4.32
N PRO A 60 10.63 2.57 -4.45
CA PRO A 60 11.63 2.80 -3.42
C PRO A 60 11.67 4.27 -3.00
N ALA A 61 11.68 4.53 -1.70
CA ALA A 61 11.73 5.88 -1.14
C ALA A 61 13.04 6.13 -0.42
N GLU A 62 13.65 7.30 -0.68
CA GLU A 62 14.78 7.77 0.11
C GLU A 62 14.28 8.35 1.44
N VAL A 63 14.86 7.86 2.54
CA VAL A 63 14.54 8.25 3.91
C VAL A 63 15.84 8.66 4.62
N ILE A 64 15.80 9.75 5.38
CA ILE A 64 16.90 10.17 6.23
C ILE A 64 16.54 9.75 7.66
N ALA A 65 17.33 8.85 8.24
CA ALA A 65 17.19 8.42 9.62
C ALA A 65 17.64 9.51 10.61
N SER A 66 17.28 9.37 11.88
CA SER A 66 17.63 10.37 12.92
C SER A 66 19.14 10.56 13.12
N ASP A 67 19.94 9.56 12.75
CA ASP A 67 21.40 9.58 12.75
C ASP A 67 21.99 10.15 11.44
N GLN A 68 21.17 10.88 10.64
CA GLN A 68 21.54 11.53 9.37
C GLN A 68 21.99 10.56 8.26
N LYS A 69 21.79 9.27 8.42
CA LYS A 69 22.07 8.29 7.38
C LYS A 69 20.94 8.26 6.37
N ARG A 70 21.27 8.30 5.10
CA ARG A 70 20.30 8.13 4.00
C ARG A 70 20.10 6.64 3.74
N LEU A 71 18.84 6.25 3.61
CA LEU A 71 18.42 4.89 3.32
C LEU A 71 17.51 4.88 2.11
N ILE A 72 17.66 3.89 1.26
CA ILE A 72 16.69 3.56 0.21
C ILE A 72 15.83 2.43 0.76
N VAL A 73 14.55 2.73 0.97
CA VAL A 73 13.59 1.79 1.55
C VAL A 73 12.63 1.32 0.46
N ASP A 74 12.61 0.02 0.25
CA ASP A 74 11.67 -0.66 -0.64
C ASP A 74 10.59 -1.35 0.22
N ALA A 75 9.33 -1.05 -0.04
CA ALA A 75 8.20 -1.54 0.73
C ALA A 75 7.07 -2.05 -0.15
N PHE A 76 6.32 -3.01 0.38
CA PHE A 76 5.08 -3.45 -0.24
C PHE A 76 3.94 -3.44 0.78
N ALA A 77 2.74 -3.34 0.27
CA ALA A 77 1.52 -3.45 1.06
C ALA A 77 0.55 -4.44 0.42
N ARG A 78 -0.30 -5.01 1.25
CA ARG A 78 -1.46 -5.79 0.82
C ARG A 78 -2.71 -5.07 1.28
N PHE A 79 -3.63 -4.86 0.37
CA PHE A 79 -4.84 -4.12 0.63
C PHE A 79 -6.06 -4.81 0.02
N LYS A 80 -7.24 -4.52 0.54
CA LYS A 80 -8.53 -4.94 -0.02
C LYS A 80 -9.51 -3.78 -0.03
N ILE A 81 -10.44 -3.81 -0.97
CA ILE A 81 -11.52 -2.82 -1.07
C ILE A 81 -12.69 -3.34 -0.23
N VAL A 82 -12.97 -2.66 0.90
CA VAL A 82 -14.03 -3.04 1.83
C VAL A 82 -15.32 -2.24 1.61
N ASP A 83 -15.20 -1.00 1.17
CA ASP A 83 -16.34 -0.13 0.85
C ASP A 83 -16.26 0.31 -0.62
N PRO A 84 -16.96 -0.39 -1.54
CA PRO A 84 -16.94 -0.05 -2.96
C PRO A 84 -17.43 1.35 -3.25
N LEU A 85 -18.42 1.85 -2.49
CA LEU A 85 -19.00 3.17 -2.71
C LEU A 85 -18.00 4.28 -2.40
N LYS A 86 -17.41 4.23 -1.21
CA LYS A 86 -16.34 5.18 -0.83
C LYS A 86 -15.18 5.11 -1.79
N PHE A 87 -14.78 3.90 -2.19
CA PHE A 87 -13.71 3.70 -3.16
C PHE A 87 -14.02 4.38 -4.49
N TYR A 88 -15.20 4.13 -5.05
CA TYR A 88 -15.58 4.70 -6.33
C TYR A 88 -15.67 6.23 -6.30
N ILE A 89 -16.28 6.79 -5.26
CA ILE A 89 -16.46 8.25 -5.12
C ILE A 89 -15.11 8.97 -4.90
N SER A 90 -14.22 8.39 -4.07
CA SER A 90 -12.98 9.09 -3.68
C SER A 90 -11.80 8.83 -4.61
N VAL A 91 -11.75 7.66 -5.23
CA VAL A 91 -10.59 7.21 -6.02
C VAL A 91 -10.96 6.88 -7.46
N GLY A 92 -12.15 6.35 -7.68
CA GLY A 92 -12.71 6.03 -8.99
C GLY A 92 -12.22 4.71 -9.58
N ASN A 93 -10.92 4.44 -9.53
CA ASN A 93 -10.35 3.23 -10.11
C ASN A 93 -9.10 2.74 -9.36
N GLU A 94 -8.72 1.48 -9.60
CA GLU A 94 -7.59 0.82 -8.93
C GLU A 94 -6.24 1.48 -9.23
N ARG A 95 -6.03 2.00 -10.42
CA ARG A 95 -4.76 2.68 -10.79
C ARG A 95 -4.52 3.91 -9.92
N VAL A 96 -5.53 4.75 -9.76
CA VAL A 96 -5.47 5.94 -8.90
C VAL A 96 -5.31 5.54 -7.43
N ALA A 97 -6.01 4.47 -7.01
CA ALA A 97 -5.85 3.91 -5.66
C ALA A 97 -4.40 3.53 -5.38
N ARG A 98 -3.77 2.76 -6.28
CA ARG A 98 -2.36 2.34 -6.16
C ARG A 98 -1.42 3.53 -6.05
N SER A 99 -1.60 4.56 -6.87
CA SER A 99 -0.78 5.77 -6.82
C SER A 99 -0.92 6.52 -5.50
N ARG A 100 -2.16 6.73 -5.02
CA ARG A 100 -2.42 7.40 -3.74
C ARG A 100 -1.88 6.60 -2.56
N LEU A 101 -2.12 5.29 -2.52
CA LEU A 101 -1.61 4.41 -1.47
C LEU A 101 -0.08 4.40 -1.44
N SER A 102 0.59 4.36 -2.59
CA SER A 102 2.06 4.45 -2.66
C SER A 102 2.58 5.74 -2.02
N THR A 103 1.92 6.87 -2.30
CA THR A 103 2.28 8.16 -1.70
C THR A 103 2.09 8.16 -0.18
N ILE A 104 0.97 7.62 0.31
CA ILE A 104 0.66 7.50 1.74
C ILE A 104 1.67 6.59 2.43
N ILE A 105 1.96 5.42 1.86
CA ILE A 105 2.94 4.47 2.39
C ILE A 105 4.32 5.13 2.51
N ASN A 106 4.80 5.76 1.45
CA ASN A 106 6.10 6.43 1.43
C ASN A 106 6.16 7.60 2.44
N SER A 107 5.07 8.36 2.59
CA SER A 107 4.98 9.43 3.59
C SER A 107 5.05 8.88 5.01
N ARG A 108 4.33 7.80 5.32
CA ARG A 108 4.34 7.16 6.64
C ARG A 108 5.67 6.49 6.95
N ILE A 109 6.28 5.83 5.98
CA ILE A 109 7.63 5.28 6.11
C ILE A 109 8.62 6.38 6.48
N ARG A 110 8.64 7.50 5.76
CA ARG A 110 9.53 8.64 6.09
C ARG A 110 9.25 9.20 7.47
N SER A 111 7.98 9.36 7.85
CA SER A 111 7.60 9.88 9.16
C SER A 111 8.07 8.98 10.30
N VAL A 112 7.86 7.67 10.20
CA VAL A 112 8.21 6.72 11.26
C VAL A 112 9.72 6.45 11.29
N LEU A 113 10.34 6.17 10.13
CA LEU A 113 11.76 5.85 10.07
C LEU A 113 12.67 7.06 10.29
N GLY A 114 12.21 8.26 9.91
CA GLY A 114 12.96 9.50 10.12
C GLY A 114 13.18 9.85 11.61
N THR A 115 12.33 9.33 12.50
CA THR A 115 12.48 9.51 13.96
C THR A 115 13.36 8.45 14.61
N GLN A 116 13.74 7.39 13.90
CA GLN A 116 14.47 6.24 14.41
C GLN A 116 15.92 6.21 13.95
N ARG A 117 16.79 5.59 14.75
CA ARG A 117 18.16 5.30 14.36
C ARG A 117 18.21 4.04 13.48
N LEU A 118 19.20 3.96 12.58
CA LEU A 118 19.40 2.80 11.72
C LEU A 118 19.49 1.47 12.50
N GLN A 119 20.15 1.47 13.65
CA GLN A 119 20.30 0.27 14.49
C GLN A 119 18.96 -0.26 14.99
N THR A 120 18.03 0.62 15.35
CA THR A 120 16.66 0.25 15.81
C THR A 120 15.87 -0.44 14.70
N LEU A 121 16.12 -0.07 13.44
CA LEU A 121 15.44 -0.68 12.28
C LEU A 121 15.93 -2.12 11.99
N LEU A 122 17.10 -2.49 12.49
CA LEU A 122 17.70 -3.81 12.32
C LEU A 122 17.44 -4.73 13.54
N SER A 123 16.85 -4.21 14.62
CA SER A 123 16.57 -4.91 15.87
C SER A 123 15.15 -5.49 15.93
N GLU A 124 14.84 -6.18 17.02
CA GLU A 124 13.50 -6.76 17.30
C GLU A 124 12.38 -5.69 17.36
N GLU A 125 12.70 -4.43 17.55
CA GLU A 125 11.73 -3.32 17.54
C GLU A 125 11.14 -3.05 16.16
N ARG A 126 11.70 -3.64 15.09
CA ARG A 126 11.18 -3.53 13.72
C ARG A 126 9.69 -3.87 13.64
N THR A 127 9.23 -4.87 14.38
CA THR A 127 7.80 -5.28 14.38
C THR A 127 6.89 -4.17 14.88
N LYS A 128 7.30 -3.45 15.92
CA LYS A 128 6.54 -2.30 16.46
C LYS A 128 6.46 -1.16 15.44
N GLN A 129 7.58 -0.88 14.77
CA GLN A 129 7.62 0.16 13.73
C GLN A 129 6.73 -0.19 12.55
N MET A 130 6.71 -1.46 12.12
CA MET A 130 5.81 -1.92 11.06
C MET A 130 4.33 -1.76 11.45
N ALA A 131 3.97 -2.08 12.69
CA ALA A 131 2.61 -1.89 13.20
C ALA A 131 2.21 -0.40 13.17
N LEU A 132 3.07 0.51 13.60
CA LEU A 132 2.81 1.96 13.55
C LEU A 132 2.63 2.47 12.12
N ILE A 133 3.45 1.97 11.18
CA ILE A 133 3.31 2.32 9.76
C ILE A 133 1.97 1.78 9.24
N GLN A 134 1.65 0.51 9.50
CA GLN A 134 0.41 -0.12 9.07
C GLN A 134 -0.82 0.62 9.58
N ASP A 135 -0.87 0.94 10.88
CA ASP A 135 -1.97 1.67 11.50
C ASP A 135 -2.13 3.07 10.90
N GLY A 136 -1.01 3.78 10.73
CA GLY A 136 -1.01 5.09 10.12
C GLY A 136 -1.50 5.08 8.66
N VAL A 137 -1.06 4.10 7.86
CA VAL A 137 -1.52 3.92 6.48
C VAL A 137 -2.98 3.51 6.44
N ASN A 138 -3.41 2.58 7.32
CA ASN A 138 -4.77 2.08 7.37
C ASN A 138 -5.78 3.18 7.71
N ASN A 139 -5.45 4.08 8.66
CA ASN A 139 -6.29 5.22 9.04
C ASN A 139 -6.53 6.17 7.85
N GLU A 140 -5.54 6.36 6.99
CA GLU A 140 -5.71 7.17 5.79
C GLU A 140 -6.41 6.42 4.66
N ALA A 141 -6.09 5.14 4.47
CA ALA A 141 -6.70 4.29 3.44
C ALA A 141 -8.21 4.04 3.69
N ALA A 142 -8.63 3.99 4.95
CA ALA A 142 -10.03 3.83 5.35
C ALA A 142 -10.95 4.96 4.82
N LYS A 143 -10.39 6.16 4.63
CA LYS A 143 -11.11 7.29 4.01
C LYS A 143 -11.50 7.02 2.55
N PHE A 144 -10.79 6.12 1.90
CA PHE A 144 -11.01 5.70 0.51
C PHE A 144 -11.76 4.37 0.40
N GLY A 145 -12.28 3.83 1.51
CA GLY A 145 -12.94 2.52 1.52
C GLY A 145 -11.99 1.33 1.34
N ILE A 146 -10.70 1.53 1.64
CA ILE A 146 -9.64 0.53 1.53
C ILE A 146 -9.18 0.13 2.93
N GLU A 147 -8.97 -1.16 3.14
CA GLU A 147 -8.34 -1.72 4.34
C GLU A 147 -6.95 -2.24 3.99
N ILE A 148 -5.97 -1.85 4.78
CA ILE A 148 -4.60 -2.35 4.68
C ILE A 148 -4.47 -3.61 5.52
N VAL A 149 -4.21 -4.72 4.86
CA VAL A 149 -4.05 -6.04 5.51
C VAL A 149 -2.66 -6.18 6.12
N ASP A 150 -1.64 -5.70 5.40
CA ASP A 150 -0.24 -5.83 5.81
C ASP A 150 0.62 -4.77 5.11
N VAL A 151 1.64 -4.27 5.80
CA VAL A 151 2.70 -3.41 5.23
C VAL A 151 4.04 -3.95 5.69
N ARG A 152 4.95 -4.17 4.73
CA ARG A 152 6.30 -4.65 5.04
C ARG A 152 7.36 -3.93 4.23
N ILE A 153 8.49 -3.69 4.87
CA ILE A 153 9.72 -3.27 4.21
C ILE A 153 10.40 -4.52 3.66
N LYS A 154 10.61 -4.57 2.35
CA LYS A 154 11.38 -5.62 1.67
C LYS A 154 12.86 -5.47 1.97
N ARG A 155 13.36 -4.24 1.80
CA ARG A 155 14.77 -3.90 1.86
C ARG A 155 14.96 -2.46 2.32
N ALA A 156 16.00 -2.24 3.11
CA ALA A 156 16.47 -0.92 3.51
C ALA A 156 17.98 -0.88 3.34
N ASP A 157 18.43 -0.24 2.26
CA ASP A 157 19.84 -0.20 1.87
C ASP A 157 20.42 1.21 1.94
N LEU A 158 21.72 1.30 2.06
CA LEU A 158 22.44 2.54 1.89
C LEU A 158 22.57 2.88 0.40
N PRO A 159 22.47 4.16 0.00
CA PRO A 159 22.69 4.54 -1.40
C PRO A 159 24.06 4.08 -1.91
N PRO A 160 24.15 3.55 -3.14
CA PRO A 160 25.39 2.97 -3.68
C PRO A 160 26.58 3.93 -3.65
N ALA A 161 26.34 5.22 -3.89
CA ALA A 161 27.37 6.25 -3.91
C ALA A 161 28.07 6.46 -2.56
N ASN A 162 27.49 6.02 -1.46
CA ASN A 162 28.02 6.19 -0.10
C ASN A 162 28.47 4.87 0.53
N SER A 163 28.14 3.72 -0.07
CA SER A 163 28.39 2.40 0.52
C SER A 163 29.86 2.19 0.83
N ASP A 164 30.76 2.43 -0.15
CA ASP A 164 32.20 2.16 0.01
C ASP A 164 32.85 3.07 1.06
N ALA A 165 32.49 4.33 1.13
CA ALA A 165 33.01 5.26 2.13
C ALA A 165 32.53 4.90 3.54
N ILE A 166 31.25 4.49 3.67
CA ILE A 166 30.66 4.07 4.94
C ILE A 166 31.24 2.74 5.39
N TYR A 167 31.40 1.76 4.50
CA TYR A 167 32.03 0.47 4.83
C TYR A 167 33.48 0.67 5.33
N ARG A 168 34.28 1.49 4.64
CA ARG A 168 35.64 1.83 5.09
C ARG A 168 35.65 2.48 6.47
N ARG A 169 34.72 3.41 6.73
CA ARG A 169 34.60 4.07 8.01
C ARG A 169 34.20 3.09 9.12
N MET A 170 33.20 2.23 8.87
CA MET A 170 32.79 1.20 9.82
C MET A 170 33.92 0.20 10.12
N GLN A 171 34.70 -0.19 9.11
CA GLN A 171 35.86 -1.05 9.29
C GLN A 171 36.91 -0.38 10.18
N THR A 172 37.22 0.89 9.92
CA THR A 172 38.16 1.66 10.73
C THR A 172 37.70 1.86 12.18
N GLU A 173 36.41 2.13 12.41
CA GLU A 173 35.82 2.22 13.75
C GLU A 173 35.91 0.89 14.50
N ARG A 174 35.58 -0.24 13.83
CA ARG A 174 35.71 -1.58 14.41
C ARG A 174 37.15 -1.95 14.76
N GLU A 175 38.09 -1.62 13.89
CA GLU A 175 39.52 -1.84 14.18
C GLU A 175 39.99 -1.00 15.37
N ARG A 176 39.50 0.23 15.51
CA ARG A 176 39.80 1.11 16.63
C ARG A 176 39.25 0.57 17.94
N GLU A 177 37.96 0.16 17.97
CA GLU A 177 37.35 -0.51 19.12
C GLU A 177 38.10 -1.79 19.50
N ALA A 178 38.48 -2.62 18.54
CA ALA A 178 39.23 -3.84 18.80
C ALA A 178 40.63 -3.54 19.39
N LYS A 179 41.29 -2.45 18.95
CA LYS A 179 42.59 -2.01 19.53
C LYS A 179 42.41 -1.48 20.94
N GLU A 180 41.34 -0.72 21.23
CA GLU A 180 41.01 -0.24 22.57
C GLU A 180 40.69 -1.39 23.54
N PHE A 181 39.97 -2.43 23.09
CA PHE A 181 39.74 -3.62 23.92
C PHE A 181 40.99 -4.48 24.18
N ARG A 182 41.97 -4.46 23.26
CA ARG A 182 43.22 -5.20 23.46
C ARG A 182 44.26 -4.43 24.31
N ALA A 183 44.07 -3.11 24.47
CA ALA A 183 44.94 -2.26 25.24
C ALA A 183 44.53 -2.09 26.71
N LYS A 184 43.38 -2.66 27.10
CA LYS A 184 42.91 -2.83 28.48
C LYS A 184 43.22 -4.22 29.00
#